data_81a9c9671c575a8eea189f1c179ec645
#
_entry.id   81a9c9671c575a8eea189f1c179ec645
#
_cell.length_a   1.000
_cell.length_b   1.000
_cell.length_c   1.000
_cell.angle_alpha   90.00
_cell.angle_beta   90.00
_cell.angle_gamma   90.00
#
_symmetry.space_group_name_H-M   'P 1'
#
loop_
_entity.id
_entity.type
_entity.pdbx_description
1 polymer ?
#
loop_
_entity_poly.entity_id
_entity_poly.type
_entity_poly.pdbx_seq_one_letter_code
_entity_poly.pdbx_strand_id
1 'polypeptide(L)'
;MKKLQKGFTLIELMIVVAIIGILAAIAIPAYSDYTAKAQASEAFVILDGLKTTVAEQMSQDSTVCDISAGVLSGKAVTSTAAAVASGVCTITATFGTAVNAGISGKTVKMTFTASSGAFQTSQATTGGTIPVKFTPKTWL
;
A
#
# COMPACT_ATOMS: atom_id res chain seq x y z
N MET A 1 -10.17 -62.89 -5.25
CA MET A 1 -11.32 -62.01 -5.56
C MET A 1 -10.80 -60.71 -6.17
N LYS A 2 -11.10 -60.38 -7.42
CA LYS A 2 -10.70 -59.08 -8.05
C LYS A 2 -11.66 -58.02 -7.52
N LYS A 3 -11.12 -57.00 -6.80
CA LYS A 3 -11.89 -55.83 -6.40
C LYS A 3 -12.16 -55.01 -7.68
N LEU A 4 -13.44 -54.81 -7.98
CA LEU A 4 -13.88 -53.89 -9.06
C LEU A 4 -13.52 -52.46 -8.61
N GLN A 5 -12.63 -51.82 -9.37
CA GLN A 5 -12.26 -50.44 -9.19
C GLN A 5 -13.39 -49.56 -9.74
N LYS A 6 -14.09 -48.83 -8.87
CA LYS A 6 -15.12 -47.88 -9.28
C LYS A 6 -14.41 -46.66 -9.87
N GLY A 7 -14.64 -46.38 -11.16
CA GLY A 7 -14.13 -45.19 -11.83
C GLY A 7 -15.04 -44.00 -11.58
N PHE A 8 -14.46 -42.79 -11.64
CA PHE A 8 -15.20 -41.52 -11.64
C PHE A 8 -15.98 -41.34 -12.93
N THR A 9 -17.21 -40.86 -12.83
CA THR A 9 -18.01 -40.51 -14.01
C THR A 9 -17.57 -39.15 -14.56
N LEU A 10 -17.71 -38.97 -15.86
CA LEU A 10 -17.39 -37.70 -16.54
C LEU A 10 -18.22 -36.54 -15.98
N ILE A 11 -19.51 -36.81 -15.65
CA ILE A 11 -20.41 -35.77 -15.13
C ILE A 11 -20.02 -35.34 -13.70
N GLU A 12 -19.55 -36.26 -12.85
CA GLU A 12 -19.05 -35.90 -11.52
C GLU A 12 -17.86 -34.95 -11.61
N LEU A 13 -16.93 -35.22 -12.53
CA LEU A 13 -15.78 -34.35 -12.76
C LEU A 13 -16.22 -32.98 -13.32
N MET A 14 -17.17 -32.94 -14.27
CA MET A 14 -17.68 -31.69 -14.84
C MET A 14 -18.33 -30.79 -13.81
N ILE A 15 -19.16 -31.34 -12.90
CA ILE A 15 -19.79 -30.56 -11.85
C ILE A 15 -18.74 -29.96 -10.92
N VAL A 16 -17.73 -30.72 -10.53
CA VAL A 16 -16.68 -30.25 -9.63
C VAL A 16 -15.89 -29.09 -10.23
N VAL A 17 -15.45 -29.21 -11.51
CA VAL A 17 -14.71 -28.12 -12.14
C VAL A 17 -15.59 -26.88 -12.38
N ALA A 18 -16.88 -27.04 -12.61
CA ALA A 18 -17.80 -25.93 -12.75
C ALA A 18 -17.96 -25.16 -11.42
N ILE A 19 -18.09 -25.87 -10.30
CA ILE A 19 -18.17 -25.25 -8.97
C ILE A 19 -16.86 -24.54 -8.62
N ILE A 20 -15.71 -25.17 -8.86
CA ILE A 20 -14.39 -24.56 -8.64
C ILE A 20 -14.24 -23.28 -9.50
N GLY A 21 -14.69 -23.31 -10.75
CA GLY A 21 -14.66 -22.15 -11.65
C GLY A 21 -15.46 -20.96 -11.11
N ILE A 22 -16.66 -21.21 -10.59
CA ILE A 22 -17.49 -20.17 -9.97
C ILE A 22 -16.83 -19.59 -8.70
N LEU A 23 -16.32 -20.45 -7.83
CA LEU A 23 -15.64 -20.04 -6.62
C LEU A 23 -14.36 -19.24 -6.93
N ALA A 24 -13.56 -19.68 -7.87
CA ALA A 24 -12.34 -19.01 -8.31
C ALA A 24 -12.63 -17.61 -8.89
N ALA A 25 -13.70 -17.45 -9.65
CA ALA A 25 -14.10 -16.17 -10.24
C ALA A 25 -14.34 -15.08 -9.18
N ILE A 26 -14.79 -15.45 -7.98
CA ILE A 26 -15.01 -14.52 -6.87
C ILE A 26 -13.74 -14.40 -5.99
N ALA A 27 -13.05 -15.51 -5.77
CA ALA A 27 -11.91 -15.55 -4.84
C ALA A 27 -10.67 -14.83 -5.37
N ILE A 28 -10.36 -14.95 -6.66
CA ILE A 28 -9.14 -14.37 -7.24
C ILE A 28 -9.09 -12.83 -7.12
N PRO A 29 -10.11 -12.06 -7.53
CA PRO A 29 -10.08 -10.61 -7.38
C PRO A 29 -10.06 -10.17 -5.91
N ALA A 30 -10.77 -10.86 -5.03
CA ALA A 30 -10.74 -10.56 -3.60
C ALA A 30 -9.35 -10.79 -2.99
N TYR A 31 -8.68 -11.88 -3.35
CA TYR A 31 -7.31 -12.16 -2.92
C TYR A 31 -6.32 -11.11 -3.45
N SER A 32 -6.46 -10.68 -4.70
CA SER A 32 -5.66 -9.62 -5.29
C SER A 32 -5.80 -8.30 -4.53
N ASP A 33 -7.02 -7.89 -4.18
CA ASP A 33 -7.26 -6.68 -3.38
C ASP A 33 -6.68 -6.80 -1.97
N TYR A 34 -6.76 -7.99 -1.35
CA TYR A 34 -6.17 -8.21 -0.03
C TYR A 34 -4.64 -8.12 -0.06
N THR A 35 -3.99 -8.71 -1.06
CA THR A 35 -2.54 -8.62 -1.23
C THR A 35 -2.09 -7.18 -1.51
N ALA A 36 -2.86 -6.42 -2.31
CA ALA A 36 -2.59 -5.01 -2.55
C ALA A 36 -2.66 -4.18 -1.26
N LYS A 37 -3.66 -4.41 -0.40
CA LYS A 37 -3.76 -3.75 0.91
C LYS A 37 -2.60 -4.08 1.83
N ALA A 38 -2.20 -5.35 1.88
CA ALA A 38 -1.06 -5.79 2.69
C ALA A 38 0.25 -5.12 2.23
N GLN A 39 0.48 -5.05 0.93
CA GLN A 39 1.64 -4.36 0.37
C GLN A 39 1.56 -2.84 0.57
N ALA A 40 0.37 -2.25 0.43
CA ALA A 40 0.17 -0.82 0.64
C ALA A 40 0.46 -0.40 2.09
N SER A 41 0.18 -1.26 3.08
CA SER A 41 0.43 -0.96 4.49
C SER A 41 1.90 -0.65 4.79
N GLU A 42 2.83 -1.17 4.02
CA GLU A 42 4.26 -0.90 4.18
C GLU A 42 4.59 0.59 4.00
N ALA A 43 4.02 1.25 2.98
CA ALA A 43 4.25 2.68 2.75
C ALA A 43 3.74 3.54 3.92
N PHE A 44 2.58 3.17 4.49
CA PHE A 44 2.03 3.91 5.64
C PHE A 44 2.89 3.74 6.87
N VAL A 45 3.42 2.54 7.13
CA VAL A 45 4.33 2.29 8.26
C VAL A 45 5.64 3.06 8.10
N ILE A 46 6.21 3.10 6.89
CA ILE A 46 7.43 3.87 6.60
C ILE A 46 7.19 5.36 6.87
N LEU A 47 6.10 5.92 6.35
CA LEU A 47 5.78 7.33 6.53
C LEU A 47 5.46 7.68 8.00
N ASP A 48 4.75 6.81 8.71
CA ASP A 48 4.47 6.98 10.14
C ASP A 48 5.77 6.97 10.97
N GLY A 49 6.73 6.13 10.61
CA GLY A 49 8.04 6.09 11.26
C GLY A 49 8.87 7.36 11.09
N LEU A 50 8.63 8.14 10.02
CA LEU A 50 9.32 9.40 9.76
C LEU A 50 8.71 10.61 10.48
N LYS A 51 7.50 10.48 11.02
CA LYS A 51 6.77 11.61 11.63
C LYS A 51 7.56 12.33 12.71
N THR A 52 8.14 11.60 13.65
CA THR A 52 8.89 12.19 14.77
C THR A 52 10.08 13.00 14.28
N THR A 53 10.90 12.42 13.42
CA THR A 53 12.09 13.07 12.86
C THR A 53 11.73 14.34 12.10
N VAL A 54 10.70 14.28 11.27
CA VAL A 54 10.24 15.44 10.49
C VAL A 54 9.66 16.52 11.38
N ALA A 55 8.87 16.17 12.39
CA ALA A 55 8.32 17.15 13.33
C ALA A 55 9.42 17.88 14.11
N GLU A 56 10.45 17.14 14.57
CA GLU A 56 11.59 17.72 15.28
C GLU A 56 12.38 18.68 14.39
N GLN A 57 12.76 18.27 13.20
CA GLN A 57 13.51 19.11 12.26
C GLN A 57 12.74 20.37 11.88
N MET A 58 11.49 20.22 11.44
CA MET A 58 10.64 21.32 10.99
C MET A 58 10.27 22.28 12.12
N SER A 59 10.31 21.84 13.39
CA SER A 59 10.11 22.72 14.55
C SER A 59 11.35 23.59 14.84
N GLN A 60 12.54 23.09 14.51
CA GLN A 60 13.80 23.83 14.68
C GLN A 60 14.07 24.74 13.48
N ASP A 61 13.87 24.23 12.27
CA ASP A 61 14.03 24.96 11.02
C ASP A 61 12.97 24.53 10.00
N SER A 62 12.02 25.41 9.71
CA SER A 62 10.93 25.15 8.78
C SER A 62 11.36 24.93 7.32
N THR A 63 12.63 25.05 7.02
CA THR A 63 13.20 24.79 5.69
C THR A 63 13.90 23.44 5.58
N VAL A 64 14.03 22.70 6.70
CA VAL A 64 14.74 21.41 6.75
C VAL A 64 13.74 20.27 6.90
N CYS A 65 13.82 19.30 5.99
CA CYS A 65 13.08 18.04 6.05
C CYS A 65 13.97 16.92 5.50
N ASP A 66 14.92 16.48 6.32
CA ASP A 66 15.84 15.41 5.97
C ASP A 66 15.35 14.07 6.53
N ILE A 67 15.05 13.14 5.64
CA ILE A 67 14.60 11.80 5.98
C ILE A 67 15.69 10.73 5.84
N SER A 68 16.93 11.13 5.57
CA SER A 68 18.03 10.19 5.28
C SER A 68 18.35 9.22 6.43
N ALA A 69 18.04 9.59 7.66
CA ALA A 69 18.22 8.74 8.85
C ALA A 69 17.11 7.68 9.02
N GLY A 70 16.04 7.75 8.23
CA GLY A 70 14.90 6.83 8.34
C GLY A 70 14.95 5.65 7.36
N VAL A 71 13.96 4.77 7.48
CA VAL A 71 13.75 3.69 6.51
C VAL A 71 13.10 4.27 5.27
N LEU A 72 13.82 4.29 4.14
CA LEU A 72 13.37 4.94 2.90
C LEU A 72 12.84 3.97 1.85
N SER A 73 13.00 2.67 2.05
CA SER A 73 12.54 1.63 1.13
C SER A 73 12.21 0.36 1.87
N GLY A 74 11.50 -0.52 1.21
CA GLY A 74 11.11 -1.82 1.74
C GLY A 74 10.90 -2.83 0.63
N LYS A 75 10.06 -3.82 0.85
CA LYS A 75 9.78 -4.86 -0.14
C LYS A 75 8.84 -4.37 -1.25
N ALA A 76 7.84 -3.56 -0.89
CA ALA A 76 6.86 -3.00 -1.81
C ALA A 76 7.18 -1.55 -2.18
N VAL A 77 7.78 -0.77 -1.27
CA VAL A 77 8.19 0.62 -1.48
C VAL A 77 9.63 0.65 -2.00
N THR A 78 9.83 1.21 -3.18
CA THR A 78 11.16 1.31 -3.80
C THR A 78 11.92 2.55 -3.38
N SER A 79 11.23 3.63 -3.06
CA SER A 79 11.85 4.89 -2.65
C SER A 79 10.90 5.74 -1.82
N THR A 80 11.49 6.50 -0.90
CA THR A 80 10.81 7.58 -0.18
C THR A 80 11.63 8.84 -0.36
N ALA A 81 10.99 9.94 -0.74
CA ALA A 81 11.61 11.23 -0.98
C ALA A 81 10.87 12.31 -0.19
N ALA A 82 11.62 13.32 0.27
CA ALA A 82 11.06 14.49 0.94
C ALA A 82 11.38 15.77 0.14
N ALA A 83 10.46 16.71 0.17
CA ALA A 83 10.65 18.05 -0.39
C ALA A 83 9.99 19.08 0.52
N VAL A 84 10.64 20.24 0.66
CA VAL A 84 10.10 21.37 1.43
C VAL A 84 9.74 22.50 0.48
N ALA A 85 8.58 23.06 0.68
CA ALA A 85 8.13 24.27 -0.01
C ALA A 85 7.26 25.10 0.94
N SER A 86 7.60 26.38 1.11
CA SER A 86 6.83 27.34 1.93
C SER A 86 6.51 26.85 3.35
N GLY A 87 7.46 26.21 4.02
CA GLY A 87 7.28 25.68 5.38
C GLY A 87 6.42 24.42 5.46
N VAL A 88 6.19 23.75 4.32
CA VAL A 88 5.50 22.46 4.24
C VAL A 88 6.47 21.41 3.75
N CYS A 89 6.71 20.39 4.57
CA CYS A 89 7.44 19.20 4.16
C CYS A 89 6.47 18.19 3.56
N THR A 90 6.71 17.78 2.31
CA THR A 90 5.96 16.73 1.62
C THR A 90 6.84 15.50 1.49
N ILE A 91 6.40 14.38 2.08
CA ILE A 91 7.09 13.10 1.99
C ILE A 91 6.28 12.20 1.06
N THR A 92 6.95 11.60 0.09
CA THR A 92 6.33 10.75 -0.93
C THR A 92 6.98 9.37 -0.91
N ALA A 93 6.21 8.35 -0.62
CA ALA A 93 6.61 6.95 -0.78
C ALA A 93 6.09 6.43 -2.13
N THR A 94 6.96 5.79 -2.91
CA THR A 94 6.65 5.27 -4.25
C THR A 94 6.70 3.75 -4.24
N PHE A 95 5.63 3.10 -4.70
CA PHE A 95 5.60 1.65 -4.86
C PHE A 95 6.38 1.21 -6.10
N GLY A 96 7.04 0.07 -5.98
CA GLY A 96 7.76 -0.56 -7.09
C GLY A 96 6.83 -1.12 -8.17
N THR A 97 7.44 -1.68 -9.20
CA THR A 97 6.72 -2.36 -10.29
C THR A 97 6.47 -3.84 -10.01
N ALA A 98 7.23 -4.45 -9.08
CA ALA A 98 7.13 -5.86 -8.70
C ALA A 98 6.08 -6.11 -7.59
N VAL A 99 5.06 -5.27 -7.50
CA VAL A 99 3.96 -5.36 -6.53
C VAL A 99 2.63 -5.61 -7.25
N ASN A 100 1.55 -5.73 -6.48
CA ASN A 100 0.21 -5.87 -7.05
C ASN A 100 -0.09 -4.74 -8.06
N ALA A 101 -0.67 -5.09 -9.21
CA ALA A 101 -0.95 -4.15 -10.31
C ALA A 101 -1.82 -2.95 -9.87
N GLY A 102 -2.68 -3.11 -8.85
CA GLY A 102 -3.52 -2.04 -8.33
C GLY A 102 -2.76 -0.91 -7.64
N ILE A 103 -1.51 -1.15 -7.20
CA ILE A 103 -0.66 -0.17 -6.51
C ILE A 103 0.68 0.07 -7.20
N SER A 104 1.01 -0.69 -8.25
CA SER A 104 2.26 -0.57 -9.00
C SER A 104 2.49 0.86 -9.50
N GLY A 105 3.66 1.43 -9.20
CA GLY A 105 4.02 2.80 -9.57
C GLY A 105 3.18 3.91 -8.93
N LYS A 106 2.29 3.56 -7.99
CA LYS A 106 1.49 4.55 -7.25
C LYS A 106 2.30 5.17 -6.12
N THR A 107 1.81 6.28 -5.60
CA THR A 107 2.45 7.02 -4.51
C THR A 107 1.51 7.20 -3.33
N VAL A 108 2.09 7.18 -2.13
CA VAL A 108 1.46 7.65 -0.89
C VAL A 108 2.19 8.90 -0.45
N LYS A 109 1.45 9.94 -0.09
CA LYS A 109 2.02 11.20 0.37
C LYS A 109 1.56 11.55 1.76
N MET A 110 2.45 12.19 2.52
CA MET A 110 2.19 12.81 3.82
C MET A 110 2.79 14.21 3.79
N THR A 111 2.09 15.18 4.36
CA THR A 111 2.63 16.53 4.52
C THR A 111 2.66 16.92 5.98
N PHE A 112 3.69 17.67 6.36
CA PHE A 112 3.81 18.34 7.66
C PHE A 112 3.93 19.83 7.43
N THR A 113 3.12 20.60 8.15
CA THR A 113 3.14 22.06 8.08
C THR A 113 3.76 22.65 9.34
N ALA A 114 4.90 23.32 9.22
CA ALA A 114 5.64 23.86 10.37
C ALA A 114 4.82 24.87 11.18
N SER A 115 4.05 25.74 10.53
CA SER A 115 3.25 26.78 11.21
C SER A 115 2.12 26.24 12.08
N SER A 116 1.57 25.08 11.75
CA SER A 116 0.49 24.44 12.50
C SER A 116 0.95 23.26 13.36
N GLY A 117 2.16 22.75 13.13
CA GLY A 117 2.65 21.50 13.74
C GLY A 117 1.85 20.25 13.35
N ALA A 118 1.09 20.32 12.27
CA ALA A 118 0.13 19.28 11.91
C ALA A 118 0.58 18.43 10.73
N PHE A 119 0.31 17.12 10.81
CA PHE A 119 0.43 16.19 9.70
C PHE A 119 -0.91 16.08 8.96
N GLN A 120 -0.83 16.12 7.63
CA GLN A 120 -1.93 15.73 6.76
C GLN A 120 -1.57 14.43 6.05
N THR A 121 -2.45 13.46 6.14
CA THR A 121 -2.25 12.10 5.63
C THR A 121 -3.26 11.71 4.56
N SER A 122 -4.36 12.47 4.43
CA SER A 122 -5.37 12.21 3.41
C SER A 122 -4.78 12.32 2.01
N GLN A 123 -4.84 11.22 1.26
CA GLN A 123 -4.29 11.15 -0.09
C GLN A 123 -5.00 12.09 -1.08
N ALA A 124 -6.26 12.40 -0.83
CA ALA A 124 -7.00 13.39 -1.61
C ALA A 124 -6.44 14.80 -1.43
N THR A 125 -6.00 15.15 -0.22
CA THR A 125 -5.45 16.49 0.10
C THR A 125 -3.97 16.59 -0.23
N THR A 126 -3.20 15.52 0.01
CA THR A 126 -1.74 15.51 -0.20
C THR A 126 -1.34 15.17 -1.64
N GLY A 127 -2.28 14.75 -2.49
CA GLY A 127 -2.04 14.41 -3.89
C GLY A 127 -1.36 13.03 -4.09
N GLY A 128 -1.54 12.10 -3.18
CA GLY A 128 -1.16 10.70 -3.39
C GLY A 128 -1.99 10.04 -4.51
N THR A 129 -1.42 9.06 -5.19
CA THR A 129 -2.08 8.39 -6.32
C THR A 129 -2.62 7.00 -5.98
N ILE A 130 -2.40 6.52 -4.74
CA ILE A 130 -2.94 5.23 -4.30
C ILE A 130 -4.47 5.26 -4.28
N PRO A 131 -5.16 4.21 -4.76
CA PRO A 131 -6.61 4.12 -4.66
C PRO A 131 -7.09 4.10 -3.20
N VAL A 132 -8.17 4.83 -2.92
CA VAL A 132 -8.78 4.95 -1.57
C VAL A 132 -9.08 3.58 -0.94
N LYS A 133 -9.49 2.60 -1.74
CA LYS A 133 -9.79 1.24 -1.26
C LYS A 133 -8.60 0.53 -0.60
N PHE A 134 -7.37 0.97 -0.85
CA PHE A 134 -6.14 0.44 -0.26
C PHE A 134 -5.57 1.32 0.86
N THR A 135 -6.19 2.46 1.12
CA THR A 135 -5.77 3.42 2.14
C THR A 135 -6.40 3.06 3.49
N PRO A 136 -5.63 3.01 4.59
CA PRO A 136 -6.17 2.82 5.93
C PRO A 136 -7.13 3.96 6.31
N LYS A 137 -8.11 3.67 7.16
CA LYS A 137 -9.09 4.68 7.62
C LYS A 137 -8.44 5.88 8.34
N THR A 138 -7.29 5.67 8.95
CA THR A 138 -6.50 6.71 9.63
C THR A 138 -5.82 7.68 8.66
N TRP A 139 -5.83 7.37 7.36
CA TRP A 139 -5.19 8.13 6.29
C TRP A 139 -6.19 8.66 5.24
N LEU A 140 -7.48 8.59 5.53
CA LEU A 140 -8.59 9.06 4.68
C LEU A 140 -8.99 10.50 4.97
#